data_5a7568058408dfe493b480b023dbaefd
#
_entry.id   5a7568058408dfe493b480b023dbaefd
#
_cell.length_a   1.000
_cell.length_b   1.000
_cell.length_c   1.000
_cell.angle_alpha   90.00
_cell.angle_beta   90.00
_cell.angle_gamma   90.00
#
_symmetry.space_group_name_H-M   'P 1'
#
loop_
_entity.id
_entity.type
_entity.pdbx_description
1 polymer ?
#
loop_
_entity_poly.entity_id
_entity_poly.type
_entity_poly.pdbx_seq_one_letter_code
_entity_poly.pdbx_strand_id
1 'polypeptide(L)'
;KEKRGMAGLSMGSVQTTRTVCNHPDLFSEVGIFSGFLRDVIEGNPDRDVVDRKPYEQTHLKAMDNPAFNSYFHTFFRCIGDKDSFLPRFLAEDEIIREKGVHEIRRIYPGEHDWNVWRPCFADFAQMIFQ
;
A
#
# COMPACT_ATOMS: atom_id res chain seq x y z
N LYS A 1 -18.29 7.40 -5.54
CA LYS A 1 -17.02 6.72 -5.80
C LYS A 1 -15.86 7.70 -5.95
N GLU A 2 -16.00 8.71 -6.80
CA GLU A 2 -14.92 9.64 -7.16
C GLU A 2 -14.46 10.53 -6.00
N LYS A 3 -15.20 10.52 -4.90
CA LYS A 3 -14.87 11.30 -3.72
C LYS A 3 -14.74 10.45 -2.47
N ARG A 4 -14.30 9.20 -2.64
CA ARG A 4 -14.08 8.30 -1.51
C ARG A 4 -12.65 7.83 -1.52
N GLY A 5 -11.97 8.08 -0.42
CA GLY A 5 -10.60 7.64 -0.21
C GLY A 5 -10.47 6.74 1.00
N MET A 6 -9.42 5.92 0.98
CA MET A 6 -9.03 5.10 2.12
C MET A 6 -7.52 5.14 2.26
N ALA A 7 -7.05 5.34 3.47
CA ALA A 7 -5.62 5.30 3.76
C ALA A 7 -5.38 4.64 5.11
N GLY A 8 -4.19 4.07 5.26
CA GLY A 8 -3.79 3.45 6.50
C GLY A 8 -2.28 3.39 6.64
N LEU A 9 -1.81 3.37 7.88
CA LEU A 9 -0.40 3.26 8.19
C LEU A 9 -0.12 1.94 8.92
N SER A 10 1.07 1.38 8.72
CA SER A 10 1.52 0.16 9.37
C SER A 10 0.52 -1.00 9.14
N MET A 11 -0.03 -1.59 10.19
CA MET A 11 -1.08 -2.62 10.06
C MET A 11 -2.29 -2.10 9.30
N GLY A 12 -2.64 -0.82 9.47
CA GLY A 12 -3.73 -0.19 8.72
C GLY A 12 -3.50 -0.16 7.22
N SER A 13 -2.25 -0.22 6.76
CA SER A 13 -1.93 -0.28 5.34
C SER A 13 -2.37 -1.60 4.71
N VAL A 14 -2.20 -2.71 5.42
CA VAL A 14 -2.69 -4.03 4.98
C VAL A 14 -4.21 -4.05 4.92
N GLN A 15 -4.86 -3.51 5.96
CA GLN A 15 -6.31 -3.42 6.01
C GLN A 15 -6.84 -2.59 4.84
N THR A 16 -6.17 -1.48 4.54
CA THR A 16 -6.50 -0.63 3.39
C THR A 16 -6.35 -1.40 2.08
N THR A 17 -5.22 -2.04 1.87
CA THR A 17 -4.97 -2.81 0.65
C THR A 17 -6.00 -3.92 0.47
N ARG A 18 -6.29 -4.65 1.53
CA ARG A 18 -7.29 -5.73 1.49
C ARG A 18 -8.67 -5.21 1.14
N THR A 19 -9.09 -4.16 1.80
CA THR A 19 -10.42 -3.56 1.58
C THR A 19 -10.56 -3.06 0.15
N VAL A 20 -9.54 -2.32 -0.31
CA VAL A 20 -9.55 -1.75 -1.66
C VAL A 20 -9.51 -2.85 -2.73
N CYS A 21 -8.70 -3.88 -2.55
CA CYS A 21 -8.62 -4.98 -3.51
C CYS A 21 -9.92 -5.79 -3.58
N ASN A 22 -10.63 -5.91 -2.46
CA ASN A 22 -11.92 -6.61 -2.42
C ASN A 22 -13.08 -5.74 -2.95
N HIS A 23 -12.94 -4.41 -2.90
CA HIS A 23 -13.98 -3.48 -3.29
C HIS A 23 -13.40 -2.29 -4.09
N PRO A 24 -12.70 -2.55 -5.21
CA PRO A 24 -12.01 -1.48 -5.92
C PRO A 24 -12.97 -0.43 -6.50
N ASP A 25 -14.19 -0.82 -6.78
CA ASP A 25 -15.22 0.07 -7.32
C ASP A 25 -15.73 1.11 -6.31
N LEU A 26 -15.37 0.97 -5.02
CA LEU A 26 -15.85 1.87 -3.98
C LEU A 26 -14.90 3.05 -3.71
N PHE A 27 -13.66 2.98 -4.19
CA PHE A 27 -12.64 3.98 -3.85
C PHE A 27 -11.98 4.55 -5.10
N SER A 28 -11.60 5.83 -5.02
CA SER A 28 -10.80 6.50 -6.05
C SER A 28 -9.44 6.94 -5.55
N GLU A 29 -9.28 7.05 -4.23
CA GLU A 29 -8.06 7.56 -3.61
C GLU A 29 -7.57 6.56 -2.58
N VAL A 30 -6.33 6.08 -2.72
CA VAL A 30 -5.75 5.05 -1.86
C VAL A 30 -4.39 5.50 -1.36
N GLY A 31 -4.19 5.43 -0.03
CA GLY A 31 -2.92 5.73 0.62
C GLY A 31 -2.42 4.56 1.47
N ILE A 32 -1.25 4.07 1.17
CA ILE A 32 -0.60 2.97 1.88
C ILE A 32 0.70 3.49 2.47
N PHE A 33 0.68 3.75 3.78
CA PHE A 33 1.79 4.41 4.48
C PHE A 33 2.57 3.43 5.33
N SER A 34 3.89 3.38 5.12
CA SER A 34 4.83 2.57 5.93
C SER A 34 4.34 1.15 6.12
N GLY A 35 3.92 0.54 5.03
CA GLY A 35 3.22 -0.70 5.18
C GLY A 35 3.41 -1.69 4.07
N PHE A 36 2.52 -2.62 4.12
CA PHE A 36 2.60 -3.85 3.37
C PHE A 36 1.35 -4.01 2.51
N LEU A 37 1.55 -4.59 1.36
CA LEU A 37 0.44 -5.01 0.52
C LEU A 37 -0.18 -6.31 1.03
N ARG A 38 0.64 -7.16 1.70
CA ARG A 38 0.21 -8.45 2.21
C ARG A 38 0.46 -8.56 3.71
N ASP A 39 -0.29 -9.46 4.35
CA ASP A 39 -0.19 -9.71 5.78
C ASP A 39 1.19 -10.18 6.21
N VAL A 40 1.55 -9.86 7.44
CA VAL A 40 2.64 -10.52 8.17
C VAL A 40 2.16 -11.90 8.59
N ILE A 41 3.05 -12.87 8.62
CA ILE A 41 2.71 -14.19 9.17
C ILE A 41 2.50 -14.03 10.68
N GLU A 42 1.30 -14.32 11.10
CA GLU A 42 0.90 -14.19 12.50
C GLU A 42 1.75 -15.10 13.39
N GLY A 43 2.16 -14.57 14.53
CA GLY A 43 2.94 -15.34 15.51
C GLY A 43 4.43 -15.45 15.21
N ASN A 44 4.91 -14.95 14.09
CA ASN A 44 6.34 -14.97 13.78
C ASN A 44 7.01 -13.72 14.38
N PRO A 45 8.05 -13.88 15.22
CA PRO A 45 8.76 -12.74 15.79
C PRO A 45 9.62 -12.00 14.78
N ASP A 46 9.89 -12.60 13.64
CA ASP A 46 10.68 -11.97 12.58
C ASP A 46 9.78 -11.06 11.75
N ARG A 47 9.97 -9.77 11.89
CA ARG A 47 9.20 -8.74 11.19
C ARG A 47 9.42 -8.74 9.68
N ASP A 48 10.47 -9.39 9.23
CA ASP A 48 10.80 -9.44 7.80
C ASP A 48 10.09 -10.59 7.09
N VAL A 49 9.43 -11.48 7.84
CA VAL A 49 8.69 -12.59 7.24
C VAL A 49 7.36 -12.09 6.68
N VAL A 50 7.16 -12.29 5.41
CA VAL A 50 5.96 -11.93 4.67
C VAL A 50 5.11 -13.19 4.47
N ASP A 51 3.81 -13.01 4.33
CA ASP A 51 2.93 -14.09 3.89
C ASP A 51 3.42 -14.59 2.53
N ARG A 52 3.79 -15.88 2.50
CA ARG A 52 4.33 -16.53 1.30
C ARG A 52 3.28 -17.27 0.49
N LYS A 53 2.01 -17.07 0.79
CA LYS A 53 0.95 -17.63 -0.06
C LYS A 53 1.17 -17.21 -1.51
N PRO A 54 0.94 -18.10 -2.45
CA PRO A 54 0.96 -17.71 -3.84
C PRO A 54 0.09 -16.48 -4.06
N TYR A 55 0.54 -15.62 -4.93
CA TYR A 55 -0.13 -14.36 -5.23
C TYR A 55 -1.63 -14.56 -5.50
N GLU A 56 -1.97 -15.61 -6.23
CA GLU A 56 -3.34 -15.95 -6.62
C GLU A 56 -4.24 -16.32 -5.44
N GLN A 57 -3.64 -16.62 -4.27
CA GLN A 57 -4.37 -16.96 -3.05
C GLN A 57 -4.53 -15.76 -2.12
N THR A 58 -4.14 -14.58 -2.55
CA THR A 58 -4.24 -13.36 -1.75
C THR A 58 -5.23 -12.37 -2.39
N HIS A 59 -5.58 -11.33 -1.62
CA HIS A 59 -6.40 -10.23 -2.13
C HIS A 59 -5.72 -9.49 -3.28
N LEU A 60 -4.41 -9.59 -3.43
CA LEU A 60 -3.67 -8.94 -4.51
C LEU A 60 -4.01 -9.50 -5.89
N LYS A 61 -4.70 -10.63 -5.96
CA LYS A 61 -5.23 -11.15 -7.22
C LYS A 61 -6.08 -10.12 -7.96
N ALA A 62 -6.70 -9.20 -7.25
CA ALA A 62 -7.46 -8.11 -7.86
C ALA A 62 -6.62 -7.28 -8.83
N MET A 63 -5.31 -7.20 -8.62
CA MET A 63 -4.39 -6.48 -9.49
C MET A 63 -4.21 -7.12 -10.87
N ASP A 64 -4.64 -8.36 -11.05
CA ASP A 64 -4.64 -9.03 -12.35
C ASP A 64 -5.76 -8.55 -13.28
N ASN A 65 -6.76 -7.89 -12.73
CA ASN A 65 -7.84 -7.34 -13.53
C ASN A 65 -7.31 -6.16 -14.37
N PRO A 66 -7.44 -6.20 -15.71
CA PRO A 66 -6.99 -5.08 -16.56
C PRO A 66 -7.61 -3.73 -16.21
N ALA A 67 -8.77 -3.73 -15.56
CA ALA A 67 -9.46 -2.51 -15.14
C ALA A 67 -8.94 -1.95 -13.81
N PHE A 68 -8.01 -2.64 -13.12
CA PHE A 68 -7.60 -2.25 -11.76
C PHE A 68 -7.14 -0.79 -11.71
N ASN A 69 -6.25 -0.39 -12.59
CA ASN A 69 -5.75 0.99 -12.61
C ASN A 69 -6.84 2.02 -12.90
N SER A 70 -7.89 1.65 -13.60
CA SER A 70 -8.97 2.57 -13.96
C SER A 70 -9.86 2.97 -12.78
N TYR A 71 -9.81 2.21 -11.69
CA TYR A 71 -10.61 2.54 -10.50
C TYR A 71 -10.03 3.71 -9.71
N PHE A 72 -8.72 3.95 -9.80
CA PHE A 72 -8.02 4.86 -8.89
C PHE A 72 -7.51 6.10 -9.61
N HIS A 73 -7.83 7.24 -9.05
CA HIS A 73 -7.20 8.51 -9.38
C HIS A 73 -5.82 8.58 -8.70
N THR A 74 -5.75 8.16 -7.44
CA THR A 74 -4.51 8.14 -6.67
C THR A 74 -4.32 6.78 -5.99
N PHE A 75 -3.21 6.14 -6.28
CA PHE A 75 -2.74 4.97 -5.54
C PHE A 75 -1.34 5.30 -5.03
N PHE A 76 -1.26 5.69 -3.76
CA PHE A 76 -0.05 6.26 -3.16
C PHE A 76 0.53 5.28 -2.15
N ARG A 77 1.82 5.02 -2.28
CA ARG A 77 2.54 4.09 -1.40
C ARG A 77 3.84 4.72 -0.93
N CYS A 78 4.08 4.76 0.36
CA CYS A 78 5.27 5.39 0.94
C CYS A 78 5.82 4.65 2.15
N ILE A 79 7.07 4.95 2.48
CA ILE A 79 7.77 4.42 3.65
C ILE A 79 8.93 5.34 4.02
N GLY A 80 9.44 5.20 5.26
CA GLY A 80 10.70 5.84 5.69
C GLY A 80 11.92 5.03 5.24
N ASP A 81 13.00 5.72 4.94
CA ASP A 81 14.24 5.08 4.50
C ASP A 81 14.95 4.29 5.61
N LYS A 82 14.60 4.55 6.87
CA LYS A 82 15.13 3.85 8.06
C LYS A 82 14.07 2.99 8.73
N ASP A 83 12.95 2.78 8.09
CA ASP A 83 11.90 1.89 8.58
C ASP A 83 12.42 0.44 8.54
N SER A 84 12.20 -0.31 9.64
CA SER A 84 12.61 -1.72 9.71
C SER A 84 11.88 -2.59 8.68
N PHE A 85 10.77 -2.12 8.14
CA PHE A 85 10.01 -2.82 7.11
C PHE A 85 10.40 -2.42 5.68
N LEU A 86 11.41 -1.57 5.51
CA LEU A 86 11.87 -1.17 4.18
C LEU A 86 12.19 -2.37 3.27
N PRO A 87 12.85 -3.44 3.73
CA PRO A 87 13.10 -4.61 2.87
C PRO A 87 11.83 -5.21 2.29
N ARG A 88 10.74 -5.25 3.07
CA ARG A 88 9.45 -5.74 2.60
C ARG A 88 8.84 -4.81 1.55
N PHE A 89 8.91 -3.52 1.78
CA PHE A 89 8.42 -2.52 0.83
C PHE A 89 9.14 -2.67 -0.52
N LEU A 90 10.47 -2.85 -0.49
CA LEU A 90 11.27 -3.05 -1.69
C LEU A 90 10.94 -4.38 -2.38
N ALA A 91 10.71 -5.45 -1.62
CA ALA A 91 10.28 -6.73 -2.16
C ALA A 91 8.91 -6.63 -2.84
N GLU A 92 8.01 -5.86 -2.26
CA GLU A 92 6.68 -5.67 -2.82
C GLU A 92 6.66 -4.72 -4.04
N ASP A 93 7.73 -3.95 -4.27
CA ASP A 93 7.92 -3.20 -5.52
C ASP A 93 7.86 -4.13 -6.73
N GLU A 94 8.37 -5.36 -6.60
CA GLU A 94 8.37 -6.34 -7.67
C GLU A 94 6.94 -6.73 -8.08
N ILE A 95 6.06 -6.90 -7.09
CA ILE A 95 4.66 -7.24 -7.33
C ILE A 95 3.98 -6.09 -8.10
N ILE A 96 4.18 -4.88 -7.63
CA ILE A 96 3.59 -3.67 -8.26
C ILE A 96 4.06 -3.56 -9.71
N ARG A 97 5.35 -3.78 -9.95
CA ARG A 97 5.92 -3.71 -11.30
C ARG A 97 5.38 -4.81 -12.21
N GLU A 98 5.37 -6.05 -11.74
CA GLU A 98 4.89 -7.20 -12.53
C GLU A 98 3.43 -7.05 -12.91
N LYS A 99 2.62 -6.49 -12.02
CA LYS A 99 1.19 -6.32 -12.24
C LYS A 99 0.84 -5.03 -12.96
N GLY A 100 1.82 -4.17 -13.21
CA GLY A 100 1.61 -2.92 -13.93
C GLY A 100 0.71 -1.93 -13.19
N VAL A 101 0.72 -1.96 -11.86
CA VAL A 101 -0.09 -1.02 -11.06
C VAL A 101 0.51 0.37 -11.17
N HIS A 102 -0.35 1.34 -11.48
CA HIS A 102 0.06 2.74 -11.56
C HIS A 102 0.06 3.33 -10.15
N GLU A 103 1.24 3.45 -9.55
CA GLU A 103 1.38 4.00 -8.21
C GLU A 103 2.19 5.29 -8.21
N ILE A 104 1.94 6.13 -7.20
CA ILE A 104 2.85 7.19 -6.78
C ILE A 104 3.60 6.64 -5.58
N ARG A 105 4.91 6.49 -5.72
CA ARG A 105 5.77 5.85 -4.74
C ARG A 105 6.75 6.87 -4.16
N ARG A 106 6.85 6.93 -2.83
CA ARG A 106 7.75 7.86 -2.15
C ARG A 106 8.48 7.18 -1.02
N ILE A 107 9.77 7.53 -0.86
CA ILE A 107 10.57 7.16 0.31
C ILE A 107 10.98 8.46 1.01
N TYR A 108 10.66 8.54 2.30
CA TYR A 108 10.93 9.73 3.12
C TYR A 108 12.11 9.46 4.06
N PRO A 109 12.86 10.50 4.47
CA PRO A 109 13.87 10.32 5.50
C PRO A 109 13.20 10.06 6.85
N GLY A 110 13.55 8.95 7.49
CA GLY A 110 13.03 8.62 8.82
C GLY A 110 12.64 7.17 9.02
N GLU A 111 12.09 6.91 10.19
CA GLU A 111 11.77 5.59 10.69
C GLU A 111 10.26 5.29 10.59
N HIS A 112 9.80 4.31 11.37
CA HIS A 112 8.40 3.88 11.40
C HIS A 112 7.65 4.69 12.46
N ASP A 113 7.47 6.00 12.22
CA ASP A 113 6.87 6.90 13.18
C ASP A 113 6.24 8.14 12.54
N TRP A 114 5.70 9.04 13.36
CA TRP A 114 5.01 10.24 12.91
C TRP A 114 5.91 11.24 12.16
N ASN A 115 7.21 11.17 12.31
CA ASN A 115 8.13 12.01 11.53
C ASN A 115 8.05 11.67 10.03
N VAL A 116 7.68 10.43 9.70
CA VAL A 116 7.42 9.99 8.32
C VAL A 116 5.94 10.13 7.97
N TRP A 117 5.04 9.73 8.86
CA TRP A 117 3.61 9.68 8.55
C TRP A 117 3.00 11.06 8.33
N ARG A 118 3.47 12.09 9.01
CA ARG A 118 3.00 13.46 8.79
C ARG A 118 3.26 13.94 7.37
N PRO A 119 4.51 13.92 6.85
CA PRO A 119 4.75 14.31 5.46
C PRO A 119 4.05 13.38 4.47
N CYS A 120 3.97 12.07 4.74
CA CYS A 120 3.20 11.14 3.91
C CYS A 120 1.75 11.60 3.77
N PHE A 121 1.11 11.86 4.89
CA PHE A 121 -0.29 12.29 4.89
C PHE A 121 -0.47 13.66 4.22
N ALA A 122 0.44 14.60 4.49
CA ALA A 122 0.38 15.93 3.90
C ALA A 122 0.46 15.85 2.37
N ASP A 123 1.39 15.06 1.84
CA ASP A 123 1.53 14.88 0.39
C ASP A 123 0.30 14.19 -0.20
N PHE A 124 -0.16 13.13 0.45
CA PHE A 124 -1.36 12.40 0.01
C PHE A 124 -2.59 13.31 -0.01
N ALA A 125 -2.78 14.10 1.05
CA ALA A 125 -3.92 15.01 1.15
C ALA A 125 -3.95 16.04 0.02
N GLN A 126 -2.80 16.43 -0.50
CA GLN A 126 -2.71 17.36 -1.62
C GLN A 126 -2.99 16.71 -2.97
N MET A 127 -2.89 15.40 -3.06
CA MET A 127 -3.10 14.65 -4.31
C MET A 127 -4.57 14.28 -4.52
N ILE A 128 -5.31 14.06 -3.43
CA ILE A 128 -6.64 13.47 -3.51
C ILE A 128 -7.69 14.49 -3.94
N PHE A 129 -8.70 13.99 -4.63
CA PHE A 129 -9.88 14.76 -5.08
C PHE A 129 -9.58 15.95 -6.00
N GLN A 130 -8.49 15.84 -6.74
CA GLN A 130 -8.08 16.88 -7.68
C GLN A 130 -8.48 16.57 -9.10
#